data_bd584e242ee26a096d00fbe985369529
#
_entry.id   bd584e242ee26a096d00fbe985369529
#
_cell.length_a   1.000
_cell.length_b   1.000
_cell.length_c   1.000
_cell.angle_alpha   90.00
_cell.angle_beta   90.00
_cell.angle_gamma   90.00
#
_symmetry.space_group_name_H-M   'P 1'
#
loop_
_entity.id
_entity.type
_entity.pdbx_description
1 polymer ?
#
loop_
_entity_poly.entity_id
_entity_poly.type
_entity_poly.pdbx_seq_one_letter_code
_entity_poly.pdbx_strand_id
1 'polypeptide(L)'
;MKKICLISMLALAGCQSQQVVEFDSATLATSGPVEVNVHSFGGNVTVIVDPTVRGTIVLAKQIEDGAGELPDAVPRMRCTTEIEMSVTGQIVHVVATCNDNTLQLISADIIVRAKSIHGVSVTTQNGDVTLLGISGAIDIQTKDGNVRVVTPLVMNERVSIETRRGDIVYRVRGESSGIIDATAMYGEVAFDLKEGNATILPGSTGDHLVSSFNGGTNPIIMRTVNGDIRIYVVADPVGSEPLFNTDWISW
;
A
#
# COMPACT_ATOMS: atom_id res chain seq x y z
N MET A 1 1.95 30.97 60.02
CA MET A 1 2.13 29.62 59.51
C MET A 1 1.91 29.62 57.99
N LYS A 2 2.99 29.67 57.21
CA LYS A 2 2.92 29.68 55.74
C LYS A 2 3.02 28.23 55.27
N LYS A 3 1.97 27.70 54.59
CA LYS A 3 2.00 26.38 53.91
C LYS A 3 2.69 26.56 52.58
N ILE A 4 3.82 25.89 52.42
CA ILE A 4 4.53 25.78 51.14
C ILE A 4 3.87 24.61 50.39
N CYS A 5 3.26 24.89 49.24
CA CYS A 5 2.72 23.91 48.34
C CYS A 5 3.84 23.48 47.36
N LEU A 6 4.31 22.25 47.50
CA LEU A 6 5.29 21.67 46.60
C LEU A 6 4.54 21.20 45.31
N ILE A 7 4.74 21.89 44.20
CA ILE A 7 4.25 21.46 42.90
C ILE A 7 5.29 20.52 42.32
N SER A 8 5.00 19.21 42.31
CA SER A 8 5.79 18.24 41.61
C SER A 8 5.54 18.41 40.09
N MET A 9 6.54 18.87 39.35
CA MET A 9 6.55 18.82 37.91
C MET A 9 6.66 17.33 37.44
N LEU A 10 5.57 16.75 37.01
CA LEU A 10 5.61 15.56 36.19
C LEU A 10 6.13 15.99 34.79
N ALA A 11 7.31 15.52 34.43
CA ALA A 11 7.78 15.58 33.04
C ALA A 11 6.93 14.62 32.21
N LEU A 12 5.96 15.17 31.49
CA LEU A 12 5.28 14.44 30.41
C LEU A 12 6.29 14.24 29.28
N ALA A 13 6.70 12.98 29.08
CA ALA A 13 7.39 12.57 27.87
C ALA A 13 6.48 12.97 26.69
N GLY A 14 6.95 13.90 25.85
CA GLY A 14 6.19 14.38 24.72
C GLY A 14 5.96 13.27 23.72
N CYS A 15 4.73 12.78 23.64
CA CYS A 15 4.25 12.17 22.40
C CYS A 15 4.34 13.26 21.33
N GLN A 16 5.14 13.07 20.32
CA GLN A 16 5.08 13.86 19.10
C GLN A 16 3.68 13.66 18.51
N SER A 17 2.83 14.66 18.63
CA SER A 17 1.51 14.63 18.01
C SER A 17 1.67 14.94 16.53
N GLN A 18 1.41 13.95 15.68
CA GLN A 18 1.19 14.21 14.26
C GLN A 18 0.02 15.16 14.11
N GLN A 19 0.22 16.29 13.46
CA GLN A 19 -0.86 17.21 13.12
C GLN A 19 -1.38 16.89 11.71
N VAL A 20 -2.68 16.67 11.63
CA VAL A 20 -3.39 16.56 10.36
C VAL A 20 -3.80 17.97 9.95
N VAL A 21 -3.26 18.46 8.86
CA VAL A 21 -3.46 19.85 8.45
C VAL A 21 -4.53 20.01 7.38
N GLU A 22 -4.68 19.05 6.49
CA GLU A 22 -5.62 19.20 5.38
C GLU A 22 -6.15 17.83 4.91
N PHE A 23 -7.47 17.80 4.62
CA PHE A 23 -8.12 16.70 3.93
C PHE A 23 -8.55 17.17 2.55
N ASP A 24 -8.09 16.50 1.52
CA ASP A 24 -8.70 16.60 0.20
C ASP A 24 -9.49 15.32 -0.08
N SER A 25 -10.75 15.46 -0.46
CA SER A 25 -11.62 14.34 -0.76
C SER A 25 -12.31 14.55 -2.09
N ALA A 26 -12.22 13.55 -2.96
CA ALA A 26 -12.92 13.53 -4.22
C ALA A 26 -13.81 12.30 -4.32
N THR A 27 -15.05 12.51 -4.76
CA THR A 27 -15.95 11.43 -5.14
C THR A 27 -16.14 11.46 -6.64
N LEU A 28 -15.65 10.43 -7.31
CA LEU A 28 -15.66 10.31 -8.75
C LEU A 28 -16.82 9.40 -9.19
N ALA A 29 -17.60 9.85 -10.17
CA ALA A 29 -18.70 9.07 -10.72
C ALA A 29 -18.16 7.99 -11.66
N THR A 30 -17.74 6.86 -11.12
CA THR A 30 -17.26 5.70 -11.87
C THR A 30 -18.33 4.62 -11.95
N SER A 31 -18.34 3.87 -13.04
CA SER A 31 -19.24 2.74 -13.26
C SER A 31 -18.45 1.51 -13.73
N GLY A 32 -18.67 0.37 -13.07
CA GLY A 32 -17.93 -0.86 -13.36
C GLY A 32 -16.56 -0.91 -12.71
N PRO A 33 -15.71 -1.85 -13.13
CA PRO A 33 -14.34 -1.97 -12.65
C PRO A 33 -13.52 -0.74 -13.07
N VAL A 34 -12.68 -0.27 -12.15
CA VAL A 34 -11.74 0.83 -12.41
C VAL A 34 -10.30 0.32 -12.30
N GLU A 35 -9.42 0.87 -13.10
CA GLU A 35 -7.98 0.81 -12.88
C GLU A 35 -7.58 2.01 -12.01
N VAL A 36 -6.67 1.81 -11.07
CA VAL A 36 -6.22 2.86 -10.16
C VAL A 36 -4.73 3.12 -10.38
N ASN A 37 -4.39 4.37 -10.66
CA ASN A 37 -3.02 4.82 -10.82
C ASN A 37 -2.71 5.92 -9.81
N VAL A 38 -1.83 5.63 -8.85
CA VAL A 38 -1.44 6.54 -7.78
C VAL A 38 0.03 6.93 -7.93
N HIS A 39 0.28 8.22 -7.95
CA HIS A 39 1.64 8.76 -7.89
C HIS A 39 1.74 9.71 -6.68
N SER A 40 2.58 9.34 -5.71
CA SER A 40 2.77 10.12 -4.48
C SER A 40 4.24 10.45 -4.24
N PHE A 41 4.50 11.63 -3.70
CA PHE A 41 5.83 12.01 -3.23
C PHE A 41 6.22 11.33 -1.90
N GLY A 42 5.24 10.86 -1.11
CA GLY A 42 5.43 10.16 0.17
C GLY A 42 4.14 10.02 0.94
N GLY A 43 4.15 9.19 1.96
CA GLY A 43 2.98 8.80 2.76
C GLY A 43 2.39 7.46 2.33
N ASN A 44 1.49 6.94 3.15
CA ASN A 44 0.90 5.64 2.91
C ASN A 44 -0.13 5.67 1.79
N VAL A 45 -0.16 4.63 0.98
CA VAL A 45 -1.15 4.45 -0.08
C VAL A 45 -1.97 3.20 0.20
N THR A 46 -3.28 3.37 0.34
CA THR A 46 -4.20 2.27 0.56
C THR A 46 -5.26 2.23 -0.54
N VAL A 47 -5.36 1.10 -1.24
CA VAL A 47 -6.36 0.87 -2.29
C VAL A 47 -7.26 -0.29 -1.88
N ILE A 48 -8.55 -0.02 -1.76
CA ILE A 48 -9.51 -0.96 -1.18
C ILE A 48 -10.71 -1.15 -2.10
N VAL A 49 -11.06 -2.41 -2.37
CA VAL A 49 -12.36 -2.74 -2.94
C VAL A 49 -13.41 -2.72 -1.83
N ASP A 50 -14.35 -1.79 -1.96
CA ASP A 50 -15.46 -1.61 -1.04
C ASP A 50 -16.79 -1.68 -1.80
N PRO A 51 -17.53 -2.79 -1.69
CA PRO A 51 -18.80 -2.96 -2.41
C PRO A 51 -19.89 -1.96 -2.00
N THR A 52 -19.72 -1.26 -0.88
CA THR A 52 -20.73 -0.33 -0.35
C THR A 52 -20.66 1.05 -0.96
N VAL A 53 -19.53 1.44 -1.56
CA VAL A 53 -19.36 2.77 -2.16
C VAL A 53 -20.06 2.87 -3.52
N ARG A 54 -20.50 4.10 -3.84
CA ARG A 54 -21.03 4.43 -5.15
C ARG A 54 -20.00 5.27 -5.92
N GLY A 55 -19.41 4.67 -6.95
CA GLY A 55 -18.29 5.30 -7.68
C GLY A 55 -16.96 5.04 -7.00
N THR A 56 -16.01 5.95 -7.16
CA THR A 56 -14.69 5.89 -6.53
C THR A 56 -14.52 7.07 -5.57
N ILE A 57 -14.11 6.77 -4.35
CA ILE A 57 -13.80 7.77 -3.33
C ILE A 57 -12.28 7.81 -3.19
N VAL A 58 -11.71 9.00 -3.30
CA VAL A 58 -10.30 9.28 -3.04
C VAL A 58 -10.22 10.21 -1.85
N LEU A 59 -9.46 9.82 -0.85
CA LEU A 59 -9.18 10.63 0.33
C LEU A 59 -7.68 10.85 0.38
N ALA A 60 -7.26 12.10 0.44
CA ALA A 60 -5.86 12.46 0.61
C ALA A 60 -5.71 13.31 1.86
N LYS A 61 -4.79 12.92 2.73
CA LYS A 61 -4.55 13.56 4.03
C LYS A 61 -3.10 13.99 4.10
N GLN A 62 -2.87 15.27 4.31
CA GLN A 62 -1.55 15.78 4.61
C GLN A 62 -1.20 15.50 6.08
N ILE A 63 -0.05 14.89 6.29
CA ILE A 63 0.51 14.63 7.61
C ILE A 63 1.78 15.46 7.75
N GLU A 64 1.90 16.14 8.85
CA GLU A 64 3.09 16.90 9.23
C GLU A 64 3.73 16.24 10.45
N ASP A 65 5.00 15.84 10.29
CA ASP A 65 5.82 15.35 11.38
C ASP A 65 6.68 16.51 11.92
N GLY A 66 6.31 17.10 13.05
CA GLY A 66 7.13 18.14 13.65
C GLY A 66 6.62 18.65 14.99
N ALA A 67 7.53 18.70 15.97
CA ALA A 67 7.34 19.40 17.22
C ALA A 67 7.99 20.81 17.11
N GLY A 68 7.34 21.73 16.42
CA GLY A 68 7.81 23.11 16.31
C GLY A 68 6.73 24.03 15.77
N GLU A 69 6.79 25.31 16.14
CA GLU A 69 5.99 26.32 15.47
C GLU A 69 6.40 26.36 13.99
N LEU A 70 5.50 25.90 13.12
CA LEU A 70 5.69 25.97 11.69
C LEU A 70 5.67 27.43 11.24
N PRO A 71 6.53 27.84 10.29
CA PRO A 71 6.44 29.17 9.70
C PRO A 71 5.05 29.38 9.09
N ASP A 72 4.56 30.61 9.08
CA ASP A 72 3.23 30.98 8.52
C ASP A 72 2.99 30.56 7.05
N ALA A 73 4.01 30.07 6.38
CA ALA A 73 3.95 29.55 5.00
C ALA A 73 4.30 28.07 4.96
N VAL A 74 3.44 27.20 5.51
CA VAL A 74 3.59 25.76 5.32
C VAL A 74 3.35 25.39 3.86
N PRO A 75 4.27 24.67 3.20
CA PRO A 75 4.03 24.17 1.86
C PRO A 75 2.80 23.26 1.87
N ARG A 76 1.83 23.57 1.04
CA ARG A 76 0.61 22.76 0.96
C ARG A 76 0.78 21.64 -0.03
N MET A 77 0.36 20.45 0.38
CA MET A 77 0.16 19.34 -0.53
C MET A 77 -0.91 19.72 -1.58
N ARG A 78 -0.67 19.33 -2.81
CA ARG A 78 -1.70 19.34 -3.85
C ARG A 78 -1.99 17.89 -4.24
N CYS A 79 -3.23 17.48 -4.11
CA CYS A 79 -3.71 16.22 -4.63
C CYS A 79 -4.69 16.50 -5.77
N THR A 80 -4.45 15.91 -6.92
CA THR A 80 -5.33 15.97 -8.08
C THR A 80 -5.87 14.59 -8.40
N THR A 81 -7.16 14.51 -8.70
CA THR A 81 -7.83 13.27 -9.06
C THR A 81 -8.54 13.46 -10.39
N GLU A 82 -8.24 12.58 -11.33
CA GLU A 82 -8.80 12.62 -12.68
C GLU A 82 -9.29 11.25 -13.10
N ILE A 83 -10.31 11.21 -13.99
CA ILE A 83 -10.77 9.98 -14.61
C ILE A 83 -10.39 10.02 -16.08
N GLU A 84 -9.67 9.01 -16.53
CA GLU A 84 -9.41 8.75 -17.93
C GLU A 84 -10.22 7.55 -18.40
N MET A 85 -10.78 7.65 -19.59
CA MET A 85 -11.46 6.54 -20.25
C MET A 85 -10.45 5.75 -21.06
N SER A 86 -10.28 4.48 -20.71
CA SER A 86 -9.43 3.54 -21.47
C SER A 86 -10.28 2.53 -22.24
N VAL A 87 -9.63 1.75 -23.08
CA VAL A 87 -10.28 0.66 -23.84
C VAL A 87 -10.81 -0.44 -22.90
N THR A 88 -10.18 -0.61 -21.74
CA THR A 88 -10.51 -1.63 -20.74
C THR A 88 -11.46 -1.15 -19.65
N GLY A 89 -11.75 0.15 -19.59
CA GLY A 89 -12.62 0.72 -18.55
C GLY A 89 -12.26 2.17 -18.22
N GLN A 90 -12.36 2.49 -16.95
CA GLN A 90 -12.05 3.82 -16.41
C GLN A 90 -10.75 3.75 -15.61
N ILE A 91 -9.82 4.67 -15.85
CA ILE A 91 -8.61 4.81 -15.06
C ILE A 91 -8.77 6.01 -14.14
N VAL A 92 -8.57 5.78 -12.85
CA VAL A 92 -8.56 6.83 -11.83
C VAL A 92 -7.12 7.20 -11.54
N HIS A 93 -6.73 8.39 -11.94
CA HIS A 93 -5.40 8.95 -11.65
C HIS A 93 -5.45 9.76 -10.36
N VAL A 94 -4.55 9.46 -9.45
CA VAL A 94 -4.36 10.20 -8.19
C VAL A 94 -2.92 10.66 -8.14
N VAL A 95 -2.71 11.98 -8.15
CA VAL A 95 -1.37 12.56 -8.11
C VAL A 95 -1.26 13.48 -6.90
N ALA A 96 -0.41 13.12 -5.96
CA ALA A 96 -0.06 13.96 -4.82
C ALA A 96 1.34 14.55 -5.01
N THR A 97 1.43 15.88 -5.01
CA THR A 97 2.69 16.62 -5.13
C THR A 97 2.85 17.59 -3.98
N CYS A 98 4.09 17.82 -3.59
CA CYS A 98 4.46 18.88 -2.67
C CYS A 98 5.37 19.88 -3.37
N ASN A 99 5.08 21.17 -3.26
CA ASN A 99 5.81 22.22 -3.97
C ASN A 99 7.18 22.57 -3.35
N ASP A 100 7.49 22.03 -2.18
CA ASP A 100 8.74 22.32 -1.49
C ASP A 100 9.53 21.02 -1.19
N ASN A 101 10.61 20.85 -1.95
CA ASN A 101 11.51 19.70 -1.80
C ASN A 101 12.40 19.78 -0.54
N THR A 102 12.32 20.85 0.24
CA THR A 102 13.18 21.06 1.40
C THR A 102 12.62 20.48 2.71
N LEU A 103 11.32 20.17 2.75
CA LEU A 103 10.66 19.70 3.95
C LEU A 103 10.36 18.18 3.85
N GLN A 104 11.26 17.37 4.37
CA GLN A 104 11.04 15.90 4.58
C GLN A 104 9.96 15.60 5.63
N LEU A 105 9.27 16.63 6.12
CA LEU A 105 8.33 16.56 7.25
C LEU A 105 6.86 16.44 6.81
N ILE A 106 6.59 16.50 5.50
CA ILE A 106 5.24 16.43 4.96
C ILE A 106 5.08 15.13 4.19
N SER A 107 4.00 14.42 4.45
CA SER A 107 3.61 13.23 3.70
C SER A 107 2.12 13.29 3.33
N ALA A 108 1.72 12.50 2.34
CA ALA A 108 0.35 12.40 1.86
C ALA A 108 -0.17 10.98 2.03
N ASP A 109 -0.97 10.73 3.05
CA ASP A 109 -1.70 9.47 3.11
C ASP A 109 -2.87 9.50 2.11
N ILE A 110 -2.88 8.53 1.21
CA ILE A 110 -3.88 8.41 0.14
C ILE A 110 -4.68 7.15 0.34
N ILE A 111 -6.00 7.26 0.35
CA ILE A 111 -6.90 6.11 0.38
C ILE A 111 -7.83 6.18 -0.83
N VAL A 112 -7.81 5.13 -1.64
CA VAL A 112 -8.72 4.95 -2.78
C VAL A 112 -9.68 3.81 -2.47
N ARG A 113 -10.98 4.08 -2.56
CA ARG A 113 -12.04 3.08 -2.35
C ARG A 113 -12.93 3.05 -3.58
N ALA A 114 -13.11 1.89 -4.16
CA ALA A 114 -14.02 1.70 -5.28
C ALA A 114 -14.77 0.37 -5.15
N LYS A 115 -15.93 0.28 -5.78
CA LYS A 115 -16.77 -0.92 -5.74
C LYS A 115 -16.09 -2.15 -6.36
N SER A 116 -15.27 -1.95 -7.38
CA SER A 116 -14.50 -3.00 -8.06
C SER A 116 -13.26 -2.37 -8.67
N ILE A 117 -12.11 -3.00 -8.46
CA ILE A 117 -10.82 -2.54 -8.98
C ILE A 117 -10.20 -3.67 -9.79
N HIS A 118 -9.80 -3.35 -11.04
CA HIS A 118 -9.15 -4.27 -11.94
C HIS A 118 -7.91 -3.61 -12.53
N GLY A 119 -6.80 -3.81 -11.87
CA GLY A 119 -5.52 -3.17 -12.15
C GLY A 119 -5.19 -2.02 -11.19
N VAL A 120 -3.96 -2.06 -10.67
CA VAL A 120 -3.43 -1.01 -9.77
C VAL A 120 -1.98 -0.72 -10.11
N SER A 121 -1.66 0.55 -10.28
CA SER A 121 -0.30 1.05 -10.37
C SER A 121 -0.06 2.06 -9.25
N VAL A 122 1.00 1.86 -8.45
CA VAL A 122 1.38 2.76 -7.36
C VAL A 122 2.85 3.09 -7.46
N THR A 123 3.17 4.36 -7.50
CA THR A 123 4.53 4.86 -7.37
C THR A 123 4.61 5.82 -6.19
N THR A 124 5.43 5.51 -5.20
CA THR A 124 5.70 6.39 -4.06
C THR A 124 7.18 6.38 -3.69
N GLN A 125 7.67 7.42 -3.04
CA GLN A 125 9.05 7.42 -2.55
C GLN A 125 9.16 6.82 -1.16
N ASN A 126 8.23 7.15 -0.28
CA ASN A 126 8.23 6.70 1.12
C ASN A 126 6.80 6.41 1.56
N GLY A 127 6.63 5.41 2.38
CA GLY A 127 5.34 5.01 2.95
C GLY A 127 4.89 3.62 2.52
N ASP A 128 4.06 3.03 3.32
CA ASP A 128 3.54 1.70 3.10
C ASP A 128 2.46 1.69 2.01
N VAL A 129 2.44 0.63 1.21
CA VAL A 129 1.43 0.41 0.18
C VAL A 129 0.58 -0.80 0.55
N THR A 130 -0.73 -0.60 0.67
CA THR A 130 -1.68 -1.66 0.99
C THR A 130 -2.75 -1.79 -0.08
N LEU A 131 -2.88 -2.97 -0.68
CA LEU A 131 -3.91 -3.30 -1.66
C LEU A 131 -4.83 -4.39 -1.11
N LEU A 132 -6.15 -4.13 -1.09
CA LEU A 132 -7.13 -5.03 -0.52
C LEU A 132 -8.26 -5.35 -1.51
N GLY A 133 -8.46 -6.65 -1.79
CA GLY A 133 -9.58 -7.16 -2.58
C GLY A 133 -9.52 -6.84 -4.08
N ILE A 134 -8.36 -6.44 -4.59
CA ILE A 134 -8.17 -6.07 -6.00
C ILE A 134 -8.04 -7.29 -6.90
N SER A 135 -8.29 -7.10 -8.19
CA SER A 135 -7.99 -8.05 -9.28
C SER A 135 -7.20 -7.35 -10.38
N GLY A 136 -6.76 -8.10 -11.38
CA GLY A 136 -6.03 -7.54 -12.52
C GLY A 136 -4.54 -7.35 -12.26
N ALA A 137 -3.89 -6.64 -13.17
CA ALA A 137 -2.45 -6.41 -13.09
C ALA A 137 -2.08 -5.48 -11.93
N ILE A 138 -0.92 -5.75 -11.32
CA ILE A 138 -0.36 -4.94 -10.23
C ILE A 138 1.03 -4.46 -10.61
N ASP A 139 1.27 -3.16 -10.45
CA ASP A 139 2.60 -2.55 -10.56
C ASP A 139 2.84 -1.61 -9.38
N ILE A 140 3.73 -1.99 -8.46
CA ILE A 140 4.04 -1.20 -7.27
C ILE A 140 5.53 -0.91 -7.23
N GLN A 141 5.86 0.37 -7.10
CA GLN A 141 7.22 0.84 -6.89
C GLN A 141 7.26 1.79 -5.69
N THR A 142 7.95 1.38 -4.64
CA THR A 142 8.27 2.25 -3.51
C THR A 142 9.77 2.21 -3.22
N LYS A 143 10.30 3.31 -2.70
CA LYS A 143 11.70 3.32 -2.28
C LYS A 143 11.84 2.83 -0.84
N ASP A 144 11.00 3.34 0.05
CA ASP A 144 11.05 3.05 1.47
C ASP A 144 9.61 2.83 1.99
N GLY A 145 9.27 1.60 2.32
CA GLY A 145 7.97 1.21 2.83
C GLY A 145 7.65 -0.26 2.56
N ASN A 146 6.78 -0.80 3.36
CA ASN A 146 6.30 -2.16 3.21
C ASN A 146 5.20 -2.22 2.14
N VAL A 147 5.13 -3.33 1.44
CA VAL A 147 4.07 -3.55 0.46
C VAL A 147 3.24 -4.75 0.89
N ARG A 148 1.93 -4.55 0.96
CA ARG A 148 0.99 -5.59 1.32
C ARG A 148 -0.11 -5.71 0.28
N VAL A 149 -0.23 -6.88 -0.31
CA VAL A 149 -1.30 -7.23 -1.24
C VAL A 149 -2.07 -8.40 -0.67
N VAL A 150 -3.36 -8.21 -0.42
CA VAL A 150 -4.27 -9.26 0.05
C VAL A 150 -5.53 -9.26 -0.79
N THR A 151 -5.80 -10.35 -1.48
CA THR A 151 -7.00 -10.43 -2.30
C THR A 151 -7.67 -11.79 -2.23
N PRO A 152 -9.00 -11.82 -2.01
CA PRO A 152 -9.80 -13.04 -2.11
C PRO A 152 -10.14 -13.38 -3.56
N LEU A 153 -9.65 -12.61 -4.53
CA LEU A 153 -9.89 -12.83 -5.94
C LEU A 153 -8.74 -13.63 -6.57
N VAL A 154 -9.05 -14.31 -7.65
CA VAL A 154 -8.04 -15.08 -8.41
C VAL A 154 -7.13 -14.12 -9.15
N MET A 155 -5.82 -14.28 -8.97
CA MET A 155 -4.78 -13.50 -9.62
C MET A 155 -4.12 -14.34 -10.70
N ASN A 156 -4.30 -13.94 -11.96
CA ASN A 156 -3.77 -14.61 -13.16
C ASN A 156 -3.20 -13.62 -14.18
N GLU A 157 -2.93 -12.39 -13.73
CA GLU A 157 -2.32 -11.34 -14.51
C GLU A 157 -0.94 -10.98 -13.96
N ARG A 158 -0.25 -10.07 -14.66
CA ARG A 158 1.09 -9.63 -14.26
C ARG A 158 1.06 -8.97 -12.89
N VAL A 159 2.01 -9.35 -12.04
CA VAL A 159 2.30 -8.68 -10.77
C VAL A 159 3.77 -8.25 -10.76
N SER A 160 4.01 -6.98 -10.46
CA SER A 160 5.35 -6.41 -10.28
C SER A 160 5.34 -5.60 -8.99
N ILE A 161 6.17 -5.97 -8.02
CA ILE A 161 6.27 -5.29 -6.74
C ILE A 161 7.74 -5.06 -6.43
N GLU A 162 8.12 -3.80 -6.29
CA GLU A 162 9.49 -3.42 -6.00
C GLU A 162 9.53 -2.44 -4.81
N THR A 163 10.35 -2.76 -3.80
CA THR A 163 10.72 -1.85 -2.73
C THR A 163 12.23 -1.89 -2.51
N ARG A 164 12.80 -0.79 -2.07
CA ARG A 164 14.22 -0.78 -1.70
C ARG A 164 14.42 -1.15 -0.24
N ARG A 165 13.57 -0.64 0.65
CA ARG A 165 13.58 -0.92 2.09
C ARG A 165 12.16 -1.17 2.57
N GLY A 166 11.90 -2.40 2.94
CA GLY A 166 10.59 -2.84 3.44
C GLY A 166 10.29 -4.27 3.04
N ASP A 167 9.37 -4.85 3.74
CA ASP A 167 8.88 -6.20 3.52
C ASP A 167 7.79 -6.21 2.43
N ILE A 168 7.71 -7.31 1.71
CA ILE A 168 6.63 -7.57 0.75
C ILE A 168 5.80 -8.75 1.26
N VAL A 169 4.49 -8.53 1.42
CA VAL A 169 3.52 -9.57 1.73
C VAL A 169 2.54 -9.69 0.57
N TYR A 170 2.55 -10.83 -0.09
CA TYR A 170 1.63 -11.16 -1.18
C TYR A 170 0.77 -12.36 -0.79
N ARG A 171 -0.54 -12.12 -0.62
CA ARG A 171 -1.47 -13.11 -0.13
C ARG A 171 -2.66 -13.28 -1.06
N VAL A 172 -2.79 -14.46 -1.65
CA VAL A 172 -3.75 -14.75 -2.73
C VAL A 172 -4.43 -16.10 -2.57
N ARG A 173 -5.48 -16.29 -3.34
CA ARG A 173 -6.23 -17.55 -3.38
C ARG A 173 -5.46 -18.67 -4.06
N GLY A 174 -5.80 -19.90 -3.67
CA GLY A 174 -5.24 -21.13 -4.20
C GLY A 174 -5.40 -21.30 -5.70
N GLU A 175 -6.43 -20.75 -6.31
CA GLU A 175 -6.69 -20.83 -7.75
C GLU A 175 -5.89 -19.81 -8.58
N SER A 176 -5.18 -18.89 -7.95
CA SER A 176 -4.27 -17.96 -8.64
C SER A 176 -3.14 -18.73 -9.35
N SER A 177 -2.55 -18.13 -10.37
CA SER A 177 -1.54 -18.81 -11.16
C SER A 177 -0.46 -17.85 -11.68
N GLY A 178 0.70 -18.38 -12.06
CA GLY A 178 1.78 -17.57 -12.65
C GLY A 178 3.17 -18.19 -12.48
N ILE A 179 4.17 -17.43 -12.90
CA ILE A 179 5.59 -17.72 -12.65
C ILE A 179 6.08 -16.71 -11.61
N ILE A 180 6.33 -17.19 -10.41
CA ILE A 180 6.89 -16.41 -9.32
C ILE A 180 8.39 -16.27 -9.51
N ASP A 181 8.91 -15.05 -9.44
CA ASP A 181 10.33 -14.71 -9.38
C ASP A 181 10.50 -13.64 -8.29
N ALA A 182 10.87 -14.09 -7.08
CA ALA A 182 10.99 -13.25 -5.90
C ALA A 182 12.44 -13.21 -5.41
N THR A 183 12.97 -12.01 -5.16
CA THR A 183 14.34 -11.81 -4.65
C THR A 183 14.38 -10.80 -3.52
N ALA A 184 14.93 -11.21 -2.37
CA ALA A 184 15.24 -10.37 -1.20
C ALA A 184 16.76 -10.29 -1.04
N MET A 185 17.40 -9.20 -1.46
CA MET A 185 18.88 -9.12 -1.52
C MET A 185 19.53 -9.26 -0.14
N TYR A 186 18.93 -8.62 0.88
CA TYR A 186 19.36 -8.72 2.28
C TYR A 186 18.15 -9.08 3.13
N GLY A 187 17.60 -10.29 2.93
CA GLY A 187 16.44 -10.83 3.62
C GLY A 187 16.14 -12.24 3.15
N GLU A 188 14.96 -12.72 3.45
CA GLU A 188 14.51 -14.07 3.14
C GLU A 188 13.25 -14.06 2.28
N VAL A 189 13.09 -15.09 1.44
CA VAL A 189 11.88 -15.35 0.68
C VAL A 189 11.16 -16.56 1.25
N ALA A 190 10.00 -16.35 1.87
CA ALA A 190 9.16 -17.42 2.39
C ALA A 190 7.96 -17.65 1.47
N PHE A 191 7.72 -18.90 1.09
CA PHE A 191 6.60 -19.32 0.28
C PHE A 191 5.76 -20.36 1.02
N ASP A 192 4.59 -19.96 1.49
CA ASP A 192 3.64 -20.81 2.20
C ASP A 192 2.46 -21.17 1.29
N LEU A 193 2.51 -22.37 0.73
CA LEU A 193 1.50 -22.93 -0.16
C LEU A 193 0.59 -23.86 0.64
N LYS A 194 -0.61 -23.40 1.00
CA LYS A 194 -1.64 -24.23 1.63
C LYS A 194 -2.60 -24.84 0.61
N GLU A 195 -2.76 -24.19 -0.55
CA GLU A 195 -3.63 -24.62 -1.63
C GLU A 195 -2.99 -24.41 -2.99
N GLY A 196 -3.42 -25.22 -3.98
CA GLY A 196 -2.89 -25.20 -5.32
C GLY A 196 -1.65 -26.09 -5.48
N ASN A 197 -0.95 -25.94 -6.60
CA ASN A 197 0.24 -26.70 -6.94
C ASN A 197 1.36 -25.73 -7.33
N ALA A 198 2.55 -25.97 -6.81
CA ALA A 198 3.73 -25.22 -7.23
C ALA A 198 4.92 -26.16 -7.49
N THR A 199 5.71 -25.80 -8.47
CA THR A 199 6.99 -26.45 -8.76
C THR A 199 8.10 -25.45 -8.58
N ILE A 200 8.93 -25.65 -7.56
CA ILE A 200 10.12 -24.83 -7.33
C ILE A 200 11.13 -25.17 -8.42
N LEU A 201 11.61 -24.15 -9.11
CA LEU A 201 12.54 -24.30 -10.22
C LEU A 201 14.01 -24.26 -9.73
N PRO A 202 14.95 -24.86 -10.48
CA PRO A 202 16.36 -24.80 -10.16
C PRO A 202 16.88 -23.36 -10.05
N GLY A 203 17.78 -23.11 -9.10
CA GLY A 203 18.33 -21.78 -8.82
C GLY A 203 17.63 -21.05 -7.68
N SER A 204 16.58 -21.63 -7.10
CA SER A 204 15.97 -21.09 -5.88
C SER A 204 16.90 -21.28 -4.68
N THR A 205 16.96 -20.24 -3.81
CA THR A 205 17.76 -20.15 -2.59
C THR A 205 16.88 -19.59 -1.47
N GLY A 206 17.43 -19.33 -0.29
CA GLY A 206 16.68 -18.70 0.80
C GLY A 206 16.29 -17.24 0.55
N ASP A 207 17.03 -16.57 -0.31
CA ASP A 207 16.86 -15.16 -0.69
C ASP A 207 16.28 -14.97 -2.12
N HIS A 208 16.15 -16.06 -2.88
CA HIS A 208 15.61 -16.06 -4.24
C HIS A 208 14.74 -17.27 -4.50
N LEU A 209 13.50 -17.05 -4.92
CA LEU A 209 12.54 -18.08 -5.29
C LEU A 209 12.12 -17.92 -6.73
N VAL A 210 12.28 -18.99 -7.51
CA VAL A 210 11.62 -19.15 -8.82
C VAL A 210 10.69 -20.35 -8.76
N SER A 211 9.41 -20.14 -9.06
CA SER A 211 8.40 -21.19 -8.99
C SER A 211 7.34 -21.05 -10.06
N SER A 212 6.95 -22.17 -10.68
CA SER A 212 5.74 -22.22 -11.48
C SER A 212 4.55 -22.56 -10.58
N PHE A 213 3.55 -21.73 -10.58
CA PHE A 213 2.37 -21.82 -9.72
C PHE A 213 1.12 -22.08 -10.56
N ASN A 214 0.43 -23.19 -10.28
CA ASN A 214 -0.78 -23.67 -11.00
C ASN A 214 -0.69 -23.65 -12.53
N GLY A 215 0.51 -23.84 -13.08
CA GLY A 215 0.73 -23.88 -14.53
C GLY A 215 0.49 -22.55 -15.26
N GLY A 216 0.39 -21.44 -14.54
CA GLY A 216 0.27 -20.11 -15.13
C GLY A 216 1.57 -19.66 -15.79
N THR A 217 1.46 -18.71 -16.71
CA THR A 217 2.60 -18.13 -17.45
C THR A 217 2.79 -16.65 -17.22
N ASN A 218 1.83 -15.99 -16.55
CA ASN A 218 1.92 -14.59 -16.19
C ASN A 218 3.03 -14.38 -15.16
N PRO A 219 3.87 -13.33 -15.32
CA PRO A 219 4.95 -13.06 -14.39
C PRO A 219 4.43 -12.48 -13.06
N ILE A 220 4.97 -12.99 -11.95
CA ILE A 220 4.79 -12.50 -10.60
C ILE A 220 6.18 -12.16 -10.07
N ILE A 221 6.57 -10.89 -10.23
CA ILE A 221 7.92 -10.41 -9.91
C ILE A 221 7.88 -9.63 -8.60
N MET A 222 8.72 -10.01 -7.64
CA MET A 222 8.85 -9.30 -6.36
C MET A 222 10.32 -9.04 -6.05
N ARG A 223 10.66 -7.83 -5.68
CA ARG A 223 12.04 -7.42 -5.39
C ARG A 223 12.09 -6.54 -4.16
N THR A 224 12.95 -6.88 -3.22
CA THR A 224 13.36 -5.98 -2.13
C THR A 224 14.87 -6.00 -1.98
N VAL A 225 15.45 -4.87 -1.56
CA VAL A 225 16.89 -4.84 -1.24
C VAL A 225 17.08 -5.15 0.24
N ASN A 226 16.35 -4.49 1.13
CA ASN A 226 16.40 -4.71 2.57
C ASN A 226 15.01 -5.01 3.10
N GLY A 227 14.71 -6.25 3.37
CA GLY A 227 13.43 -6.74 3.87
C GLY A 227 13.16 -8.16 3.40
N ASP A 228 12.08 -8.74 3.89
CA ASP A 228 11.66 -10.09 3.57
C ASP A 228 10.52 -10.09 2.55
N ILE A 229 10.41 -11.17 1.80
CA ILE A 229 9.27 -11.43 0.92
C ILE A 229 8.50 -12.64 1.46
N ARG A 230 7.22 -12.46 1.72
CA ARG A 230 6.34 -13.52 2.22
C ARG A 230 5.17 -13.71 1.27
N ILE A 231 5.09 -14.90 0.69
CA ILE A 231 4.05 -15.27 -0.28
C ILE A 231 3.17 -16.32 0.36
N TYR A 232 1.87 -16.04 0.47
CA TYR A 232 0.89 -16.95 1.03
C TYR A 232 -0.17 -17.30 -0.01
N VAL A 233 -0.38 -18.58 -0.23
CA VAL A 233 -1.43 -19.10 -1.11
C VAL A 233 -2.38 -19.94 -0.27
N VAL A 234 -3.57 -19.41 -0.04
CA VAL A 234 -4.54 -19.94 0.94
C VAL A 234 -5.98 -19.91 0.40
N ALA A 235 -6.88 -20.70 0.99
CA ALA A 235 -8.30 -20.70 0.60
C ALA A 235 -8.99 -19.36 0.82
N ASP A 236 -8.77 -18.78 1.99
CA ASP A 236 -9.32 -17.49 2.37
C ASP A 236 -8.21 -16.51 2.76
N PRO A 237 -7.74 -15.70 1.82
CA PRO A 237 -6.70 -14.71 2.10
C PRO A 237 -7.08 -13.65 3.12
N VAL A 238 -8.35 -13.37 3.30
CA VAL A 238 -8.84 -12.31 4.19
C VAL A 238 -9.13 -12.84 5.59
N GLY A 239 -9.77 -14.01 5.70
CA GLY A 239 -10.25 -14.54 6.98
C GLY A 239 -9.23 -15.36 7.77
N SER A 240 -8.14 -15.82 7.14
CA SER A 240 -7.21 -16.78 7.76
C SER A 240 -6.15 -16.17 8.68
N GLU A 241 -6.15 -14.86 8.89
CA GLU A 241 -5.32 -14.19 9.91
C GLU A 241 -6.01 -12.95 10.47
N PRO A 242 -5.85 -12.66 11.78
CA PRO A 242 -6.25 -11.37 12.35
C PRO A 242 -5.26 -10.27 11.90
N LEU A 243 -5.16 -10.04 10.59
CA LEU A 243 -4.11 -9.21 10.00
C LEU A 243 -4.54 -7.77 9.83
N PHE A 244 -5.78 -7.46 10.14
CA PHE A 244 -6.28 -6.11 10.10
C PHE A 244 -6.75 -5.73 11.50
N ASN A 245 -5.87 -5.06 12.25
CA ASN A 245 -6.38 -4.11 13.20
C ASN A 245 -7.06 -3.01 12.36
N THR A 246 -8.38 -3.12 12.18
CA THR A 246 -9.18 -2.13 11.45
C THR A 246 -9.37 -0.86 12.25
N ASP A 247 -8.78 -0.77 13.44
CA ASP A 247 -8.92 0.38 14.35
C ASP A 247 -8.39 1.69 13.74
N TRP A 248 -7.52 1.61 12.74
CA TRP A 248 -7.06 2.78 12.00
C TRP A 248 -7.96 3.17 10.80
N ILE A 249 -8.98 2.35 10.47
CA ILE A 249 -10.00 2.65 9.45
C ILE A 249 -11.25 3.27 10.08
N SER A 250 -11.30 3.41 11.42
CA SER A 250 -12.40 4.10 12.09
C SER A 250 -12.32 5.60 11.83
N TRP A 251 -13.24 6.10 11.08
CA TRP A 251 -13.49 7.51 10.73
C TRP A 251 -14.29 8.22 11.81
#